data_01f9dc9abd0790f0c0bc17110587bb53
#
_entry.id   01f9dc9abd0790f0c0bc17110587bb53
#
_cell.length_a   1.000
_cell.length_b   1.000
_cell.length_c   1.000
_cell.angle_alpha   90.00
_cell.angle_beta   90.00
_cell.angle_gamma   90.00
#
_symmetry.space_group_name_H-M   'P 1'
#
loop_
_entity.id
_entity.type
_entity.pdbx_description
1 polymer ?
#
loop_
_entity_poly.entity_id
_entity_poly.type
_entity_poly.pdbx_seq_one_letter_code
_entity_poly.pdbx_strand_id
1 'polypeptide(L)'
;MADPAAALDPLAPFRLDGKIAVVTGASSGLGDRFARVLHGAGATVVVSARRVERLEALVAELDGAIAIPCDVGDGASIEQLVESTLDSCGRIDVLVNNAGMSAPMPAEDEPVDVFRHVLEVNLTGLFHLSQLVGRHMLEVGGGTLVNVASVLGLVASGQIPQASYSASKAGVINLTRELAVQWARRGVRVNALAPGWFQTEMTEEMFGDEGGQRFIRRNTPMGRGGEAHELDGALLFLASDASSFVTGQTIVVDGGWISR
;
A
#
# COMPACT_ATOMS: atom_id res chain seq x y z
N MET A 1 31.59 -18.04 14.24
CA MET A 1 31.85 -16.60 14.49
C MET A 1 31.92 -15.95 13.13
N ALA A 2 31.08 -14.97 12.86
CA ALA A 2 31.11 -14.20 11.60
C ALA A 2 32.42 -13.43 11.54
N ASP A 3 33.05 -13.39 10.37
CA ASP A 3 34.27 -12.61 10.11
C ASP A 3 34.00 -11.12 10.43
N PRO A 4 34.70 -10.49 11.39
CA PRO A 4 34.50 -9.08 11.72
C PRO A 4 34.99 -8.12 10.63
N ALA A 5 35.57 -8.63 9.53
CA ALA A 5 36.07 -7.86 8.39
C ALA A 5 35.12 -7.91 7.17
N ALA A 6 33.95 -8.55 7.25
CA ALA A 6 32.96 -8.41 6.21
C ALA A 6 32.52 -6.94 6.14
N ALA A 7 32.82 -6.26 5.03
CA ALA A 7 32.50 -4.85 4.83
C ALA A 7 31.00 -4.65 5.09
N LEU A 8 30.66 -3.73 6.03
CA LEU A 8 29.29 -3.37 6.33
C LEU A 8 28.64 -2.79 5.05
N ASP A 9 27.66 -3.48 4.50
CA ASP A 9 26.82 -2.93 3.43
C ASP A 9 25.52 -2.38 4.04
N PRO A 10 25.40 -1.05 4.20
CA PRO A 10 24.22 -0.44 4.79
C PRO A 10 22.96 -0.54 3.91
N LEU A 11 23.12 -0.93 2.64
CA LEU A 11 22.01 -1.10 1.70
C LEU A 11 21.50 -2.55 1.64
N ALA A 12 22.29 -3.52 2.10
CA ALA A 12 21.89 -4.92 2.10
C ALA A 12 20.51 -5.19 2.76
N PRO A 13 20.15 -4.56 3.89
CA PRO A 13 18.83 -4.77 4.51
C PRO A 13 17.64 -4.28 3.66
N PHE A 14 17.86 -3.43 2.66
CA PHE A 14 16.82 -2.94 1.76
C PHE A 14 16.56 -3.86 0.55
N ARG A 15 17.39 -4.86 0.35
CA ARG A 15 17.26 -5.80 -0.77
C ARG A 15 16.12 -6.80 -0.53
N LEU A 16 15.48 -7.18 -1.64
CA LEU A 16 14.35 -8.12 -1.66
C LEU A 16 14.64 -9.34 -2.55
N ASP A 17 15.93 -9.67 -2.75
CA ASP A 17 16.33 -10.79 -3.60
C ASP A 17 15.68 -12.10 -3.15
N GLY A 18 15.03 -12.79 -4.07
CA GLY A 18 14.32 -14.05 -3.81
C GLY A 18 13.02 -13.92 -3.00
N LYS A 19 12.53 -12.70 -2.76
CA LYS A 19 11.23 -12.43 -2.13
C LYS A 19 10.12 -12.36 -3.17
N ILE A 20 8.93 -12.83 -2.81
CA ILE A 20 7.71 -12.68 -3.59
C ILE A 20 6.88 -11.55 -2.98
N ALA A 21 6.61 -10.51 -3.78
CA ALA A 21 5.86 -9.34 -3.36
C ALA A 21 4.56 -9.20 -4.14
N VAL A 22 3.42 -9.21 -3.45
CA VAL A 22 2.10 -8.96 -4.04
C VAL A 22 1.75 -7.48 -3.89
N VAL A 23 1.37 -6.81 -4.98
CA VAL A 23 0.94 -5.40 -4.99
C VAL A 23 -0.45 -5.29 -5.58
N THR A 24 -1.42 -4.85 -4.78
CA THR A 24 -2.79 -4.60 -5.27
C THR A 24 -2.97 -3.17 -5.77
N GLY A 25 -3.90 -2.97 -6.71
CA GLY A 25 -4.11 -1.67 -7.35
C GLY A 25 -2.94 -1.24 -8.24
N ALA A 26 -2.19 -2.21 -8.79
CA ALA A 26 -0.96 -1.97 -9.54
C ALA A 26 -1.17 -1.47 -10.98
N SER A 27 -2.41 -1.31 -11.43
CA SER A 27 -2.70 -0.88 -12.81
C SER A 27 -2.46 0.62 -13.08
N SER A 28 -2.12 1.42 -12.06
CA SER A 28 -1.81 2.85 -12.21
C SER A 28 -1.24 3.47 -10.92
N GLY A 29 -0.76 4.71 -11.03
CA GLY A 29 -0.41 5.58 -9.90
C GLY A 29 0.61 4.97 -8.94
N LEU A 30 0.32 5.02 -7.65
CA LEU A 30 1.24 4.52 -6.62
C LEU A 30 1.46 3.01 -6.72
N GLY A 31 0.44 2.22 -7.06
CA GLY A 31 0.59 0.76 -7.18
C GLY A 31 1.53 0.33 -8.30
N ASP A 32 1.46 0.96 -9.46
CA ASP A 32 2.43 0.76 -10.55
C ASP A 32 3.85 1.11 -10.07
N ARG A 33 4.00 2.30 -9.45
CA ARG A 33 5.30 2.72 -8.89
C ARG A 33 5.84 1.73 -7.86
N PHE A 34 5.01 1.26 -6.96
CA PHE A 34 5.39 0.32 -5.90
C PHE A 34 5.87 -1.02 -6.48
N ALA A 35 5.18 -1.54 -7.49
CA ALA A 35 5.61 -2.75 -8.19
C ALA A 35 7.02 -2.58 -8.79
N ARG A 36 7.27 -1.48 -9.49
CA ARG A 36 8.59 -1.16 -10.07
C ARG A 36 9.68 -1.06 -9.02
N VAL A 37 9.40 -0.41 -7.90
CA VAL A 37 10.37 -0.22 -6.80
C VAL A 37 10.74 -1.55 -6.15
N LEU A 38 9.75 -2.40 -5.85
CA LEU A 38 10.00 -3.70 -5.23
C LEU A 38 10.74 -4.64 -6.20
N HIS A 39 10.37 -4.62 -7.48
CA HIS A 39 11.09 -5.35 -8.53
C HIS A 39 12.55 -4.87 -8.64
N GLY A 40 12.78 -3.55 -8.69
CA GLY A 40 14.13 -2.97 -8.71
C GLY A 40 14.96 -3.29 -7.48
N ALA A 41 14.34 -3.60 -6.33
CA ALA A 41 14.99 -4.06 -5.12
C ALA A 41 15.31 -5.58 -5.14
N GLY A 42 14.87 -6.32 -6.16
CA GLY A 42 15.16 -7.74 -6.36
C GLY A 42 13.99 -8.70 -6.11
N ALA A 43 12.79 -8.19 -5.81
CA ALA A 43 11.62 -9.05 -5.63
C ALA A 43 11.06 -9.54 -6.97
N THR A 44 10.56 -10.77 -7.00
CA THR A 44 9.56 -11.17 -7.99
C THR A 44 8.23 -10.55 -7.58
N VAL A 45 7.63 -9.73 -8.46
CA VAL A 45 6.40 -9.04 -8.14
C VAL A 45 5.18 -9.70 -8.79
N VAL A 46 4.13 -9.87 -7.99
CA VAL A 46 2.79 -10.23 -8.45
C VAL A 46 1.97 -8.96 -8.43
N VAL A 47 1.59 -8.48 -9.60
CA VAL A 47 0.81 -7.25 -9.77
C VAL A 47 -0.66 -7.57 -9.96
N SER A 48 -1.52 -6.89 -9.19
CA SER A 48 -2.94 -7.21 -9.19
C SER A 48 -3.82 -5.96 -9.25
N ALA A 49 -4.82 -6.00 -10.10
CA ALA A 49 -5.88 -4.99 -10.25
C ALA A 49 -6.98 -5.54 -11.18
N ARG A 50 -8.05 -4.74 -11.40
CA ARG A 50 -9.16 -5.10 -12.30
C ARG A 50 -8.83 -4.92 -13.79
N ARG A 51 -7.92 -3.98 -14.14
CA ARG A 51 -7.59 -3.62 -15.53
C ARG A 51 -6.47 -4.51 -16.04
N VAL A 52 -6.83 -5.62 -16.68
CA VAL A 52 -5.90 -6.68 -17.11
C VAL A 52 -4.86 -6.15 -18.10
N GLU A 53 -5.28 -5.38 -19.10
CA GLU A 53 -4.40 -4.87 -20.16
C GLU A 53 -3.29 -3.97 -19.59
N ARG A 54 -3.57 -3.24 -18.51
CA ARG A 54 -2.56 -2.42 -17.83
C ARG A 54 -1.59 -3.27 -17.01
N LEU A 55 -2.07 -4.37 -16.41
CA LEU A 55 -1.18 -5.31 -15.71
C LEU A 55 -0.25 -6.02 -16.70
N GLU A 56 -0.77 -6.45 -17.86
CA GLU A 56 0.02 -7.07 -18.93
C GLU A 56 1.10 -6.11 -19.45
N ALA A 57 0.76 -4.83 -19.65
CA ALA A 57 1.73 -3.81 -20.02
C ALA A 57 2.82 -3.63 -18.96
N LEU A 58 2.44 -3.63 -17.67
CA LEU A 58 3.40 -3.47 -16.58
C LEU A 58 4.35 -4.67 -16.47
N VAL A 59 3.85 -5.90 -16.54
CA VAL A 59 4.70 -7.10 -16.46
C VAL A 59 5.60 -7.27 -17.68
N ALA A 60 5.22 -6.74 -18.83
CA ALA A 60 6.09 -6.74 -20.02
C ALA A 60 7.37 -5.90 -19.82
N GLU A 61 7.36 -4.96 -18.86
CA GLU A 61 8.50 -4.11 -18.50
C GLU A 61 9.28 -4.65 -17.28
N LEU A 62 8.71 -5.59 -16.52
CA LEU A 62 9.26 -6.13 -15.29
C LEU A 62 9.55 -7.63 -15.45
N ASP A 63 10.81 -7.97 -15.72
CA ASP A 63 11.21 -9.35 -15.98
C ASP A 63 10.84 -10.29 -14.82
N GLY A 64 10.15 -11.39 -15.14
CA GLY A 64 9.68 -12.36 -14.16
C GLY A 64 8.48 -11.93 -13.31
N ALA A 65 7.88 -10.75 -13.56
CA ALA A 65 6.66 -10.33 -12.88
C ALA A 65 5.44 -11.12 -13.38
N ILE A 66 4.43 -11.24 -12.52
CA ILE A 66 3.21 -12.01 -12.78
C ILE A 66 1.99 -11.11 -12.63
N ALA A 67 1.10 -11.12 -13.62
CA ALA A 67 -0.17 -10.41 -13.58
C ALA A 67 -1.30 -11.35 -13.14
N ILE A 68 -1.99 -11.01 -12.04
CA ILE A 68 -3.17 -11.75 -11.58
C ILE A 68 -4.30 -10.75 -11.37
N PRO A 69 -5.37 -10.80 -12.20
CA PRO A 69 -6.53 -9.93 -12.02
C PRO A 69 -7.20 -10.15 -10.67
N CYS A 70 -7.60 -9.05 -10.00
CA CYS A 70 -8.40 -9.13 -8.78
C CYS A 70 -9.22 -7.86 -8.58
N ASP A 71 -10.48 -8.03 -8.18
CA ASP A 71 -11.29 -7.01 -7.54
C ASP A 71 -11.25 -7.25 -6.02
N VAL A 72 -10.61 -6.32 -5.29
CA VAL A 72 -10.52 -6.42 -3.82
C VAL A 72 -11.85 -6.17 -3.11
N GLY A 73 -12.90 -5.77 -3.82
CA GLY A 73 -14.27 -5.72 -3.33
C GLY A 73 -15.01 -7.05 -3.46
N ASP A 74 -14.39 -8.09 -4.06
CA ASP A 74 -14.97 -9.43 -4.24
C ASP A 74 -14.13 -10.49 -3.52
N GLY A 75 -14.74 -11.16 -2.54
CA GLY A 75 -14.06 -12.17 -1.72
C GLY A 75 -13.54 -13.35 -2.54
N ALA A 76 -14.29 -13.84 -3.53
CA ALA A 76 -13.84 -14.94 -4.37
C ALA A 76 -12.65 -14.56 -5.26
N SER A 77 -12.64 -13.31 -5.74
CA SER A 77 -11.50 -12.76 -6.49
C SER A 77 -10.23 -12.64 -5.63
N ILE A 78 -10.38 -12.29 -4.36
CA ILE A 78 -9.27 -12.23 -3.39
C ILE A 78 -8.70 -13.63 -3.12
N GLU A 79 -9.57 -14.62 -2.88
CA GLU A 79 -9.17 -16.02 -2.68
C GLU A 79 -8.38 -16.54 -3.88
N GLN A 80 -8.87 -16.28 -5.10
CA GLN A 80 -8.22 -16.67 -6.35
C GLN A 80 -6.85 -15.99 -6.52
N LEU A 81 -6.70 -14.72 -6.13
CA LEU A 81 -5.40 -14.02 -6.16
C LEU A 81 -4.37 -14.74 -5.29
N VAL A 82 -4.75 -15.08 -4.06
CA VAL A 82 -3.82 -15.74 -3.12
C VAL A 82 -3.47 -17.15 -3.59
N GLU A 83 -4.46 -17.95 -3.99
CA GLU A 83 -4.27 -19.30 -4.51
C GLU A 83 -3.36 -19.31 -5.74
N SER A 84 -3.66 -18.50 -6.76
CA SER A 84 -2.84 -18.39 -7.97
C SER A 84 -1.42 -17.90 -7.69
N THR A 85 -1.23 -17.01 -6.70
CA THR A 85 0.11 -16.57 -6.30
C THR A 85 0.89 -17.71 -5.66
N LEU A 86 0.27 -18.47 -4.76
CA LEU A 86 0.91 -19.61 -4.09
C LEU A 86 1.23 -20.74 -5.07
N ASP A 87 0.35 -21.02 -6.01
CA ASP A 87 0.56 -22.03 -7.07
C ASP A 87 1.74 -21.65 -7.99
N SER A 88 1.86 -20.37 -8.34
CA SER A 88 2.90 -19.88 -9.26
C SER A 88 4.24 -19.66 -8.60
N CYS A 89 4.27 -19.19 -7.34
CA CYS A 89 5.48 -18.72 -6.64
C CYS A 89 5.84 -19.56 -5.40
N GLY A 90 4.92 -20.37 -4.89
CA GLY A 90 5.11 -21.21 -3.70
C GLY A 90 5.10 -20.45 -2.37
N ARG A 91 5.16 -19.12 -2.38
CA ARG A 91 5.22 -18.28 -1.18
C ARG A 91 4.78 -16.85 -1.43
N ILE A 92 4.47 -16.12 -0.35
CA ILE A 92 4.28 -14.67 -0.34
C ILE A 92 5.08 -14.10 0.84
N ASP A 93 6.04 -13.23 0.58
CA ASP A 93 6.91 -12.62 1.60
C ASP A 93 6.48 -11.19 1.93
N VAL A 94 5.97 -10.47 0.94
CA VAL A 94 5.55 -9.06 1.06
C VAL A 94 4.15 -8.91 0.47
N LEU A 95 3.25 -8.28 1.22
CA LEU A 95 1.96 -7.84 0.71
C LEU A 95 1.85 -6.31 0.80
N VAL A 96 1.64 -5.65 -0.33
CA VAL A 96 1.31 -4.22 -0.39
C VAL A 96 -0.17 -4.07 -0.72
N ASN A 97 -0.97 -3.80 0.30
CA ASN A 97 -2.39 -3.47 0.17
C ASN A 97 -2.52 -2.00 -0.27
N ASN A 98 -2.45 -1.77 -1.57
CA ASN A 98 -2.53 -0.42 -2.13
C ASN A 98 -3.88 -0.12 -2.82
N ALA A 99 -4.60 -1.13 -3.28
CA ALA A 99 -5.90 -0.92 -3.92
C ALA A 99 -6.83 -0.09 -3.03
N GLY A 100 -7.52 0.86 -3.65
CA GLY A 100 -8.45 1.72 -2.94
C GLY A 100 -9.20 2.64 -3.89
N MET A 101 -10.27 3.24 -3.37
CA MET A 101 -11.10 4.20 -4.07
C MET A 101 -11.53 5.34 -3.14
N SER A 102 -11.93 6.46 -3.73
CA SER A 102 -12.56 7.57 -3.02
C SER A 102 -13.85 7.99 -3.74
N ALA A 103 -14.75 8.61 -2.99
CA ALA A 103 -16.00 9.17 -3.49
C ALA A 103 -16.22 10.55 -2.83
N PRO A 104 -15.49 11.60 -3.30
CA PRO A 104 -15.56 12.91 -2.66
C PRO A 104 -16.94 13.57 -2.89
N MET A 105 -17.67 13.78 -1.79
CA MET A 105 -18.94 14.49 -1.76
C MET A 105 -19.28 14.94 -0.34
N PRO A 106 -20.14 15.99 -0.15
CA PRO A 106 -20.63 16.39 1.17
C PRO A 106 -21.24 15.21 1.92
N ALA A 107 -20.95 15.11 3.23
CA ALA A 107 -21.38 13.95 4.02
C ALA A 107 -22.91 13.82 4.12
N GLU A 108 -23.63 14.93 4.11
CA GLU A 108 -25.09 14.98 4.09
C GLU A 108 -25.70 14.44 2.79
N ASP A 109 -24.95 14.44 1.69
CA ASP A 109 -25.37 13.98 0.37
C ASP A 109 -24.80 12.58 0.03
N GLU A 110 -23.89 12.02 0.86
CA GLU A 110 -23.27 10.73 0.58
C GLU A 110 -24.25 9.58 0.80
N PRO A 111 -24.67 8.85 -0.27
CA PRO A 111 -25.53 7.69 -0.11
C PRO A 111 -24.84 6.60 0.74
N VAL A 112 -25.60 5.97 1.65
CA VAL A 112 -25.07 4.92 2.52
C VAL A 112 -24.48 3.76 1.72
N ASP A 113 -24.98 3.48 0.54
CA ASP A 113 -24.44 2.41 -0.33
C ASP A 113 -23.08 2.78 -0.92
N VAL A 114 -22.84 4.06 -1.24
CA VAL A 114 -21.51 4.55 -1.63
C VAL A 114 -20.55 4.44 -0.45
N PHE A 115 -20.97 4.87 0.73
CA PHE A 115 -20.20 4.74 1.96
C PHE A 115 -19.79 3.27 2.21
N ARG A 116 -20.75 2.33 2.13
CA ARG A 116 -20.50 0.88 2.29
C ARG A 116 -19.51 0.36 1.25
N HIS A 117 -19.69 0.76 -0.01
CA HIS A 117 -18.81 0.30 -1.09
C HIS A 117 -17.36 0.79 -0.91
N VAL A 118 -17.15 2.04 -0.46
CA VAL A 118 -15.81 2.53 -0.13
C VAL A 118 -15.19 1.74 1.01
N LEU A 119 -15.96 1.42 2.07
CA LEU A 119 -15.47 0.57 3.16
C LEU A 119 -15.18 -0.86 2.69
N GLU A 120 -16.01 -1.41 1.83
CA GLU A 120 -15.82 -2.76 1.27
C GLU A 120 -14.49 -2.86 0.54
N VAL A 121 -14.20 -1.93 -0.36
CA VAL A 121 -12.94 -1.94 -1.13
C VAL A 121 -11.73 -1.61 -0.24
N ASN A 122 -11.81 -0.51 0.55
CA ASN A 122 -10.64 0.05 1.22
C ASN A 122 -10.28 -0.63 2.54
N LEU A 123 -11.24 -1.28 3.20
CA LEU A 123 -11.06 -1.84 4.54
C LEU A 123 -11.41 -3.34 4.61
N THR A 124 -12.61 -3.75 4.20
CA THR A 124 -13.04 -5.16 4.29
C THR A 124 -12.19 -6.04 3.37
N GLY A 125 -12.04 -5.66 2.11
CA GLY A 125 -11.22 -6.40 1.15
C GLY A 125 -9.74 -6.42 1.53
N LEU A 126 -9.19 -5.29 2.02
CA LEU A 126 -7.84 -5.22 2.57
C LEU A 126 -7.68 -6.19 3.75
N PHE A 127 -8.65 -6.24 4.66
CA PHE A 127 -8.62 -7.19 5.79
C PHE A 127 -8.67 -8.63 5.31
N HIS A 128 -9.58 -8.97 4.38
CA HIS A 128 -9.72 -10.32 3.86
C HIS A 128 -8.42 -10.80 3.19
N LEU A 129 -7.81 -9.98 2.32
CA LEU A 129 -6.53 -10.32 1.71
C LEU A 129 -5.41 -10.43 2.77
N SER A 130 -5.36 -9.52 3.73
CA SER A 130 -4.41 -9.58 4.85
C SER A 130 -4.58 -10.85 5.67
N GLN A 131 -5.81 -11.32 5.89
CA GLN A 131 -6.10 -12.54 6.63
C GLN A 131 -5.58 -13.78 5.90
N LEU A 132 -5.85 -13.91 4.59
CA LEU A 132 -5.41 -15.06 3.81
C LEU A 132 -3.89 -15.12 3.68
N VAL A 133 -3.27 -14.00 3.29
CA VAL A 133 -1.80 -13.90 3.18
C VAL A 133 -1.14 -14.04 4.54
N GLY A 134 -1.71 -13.41 5.58
CA GLY A 134 -1.23 -13.52 6.95
C GLY A 134 -1.25 -14.95 7.48
N ARG A 135 -2.28 -15.73 7.16
CA ARG A 135 -2.33 -17.17 7.51
C ARG A 135 -1.13 -17.91 6.89
N HIS A 136 -0.89 -17.73 5.59
CA HIS A 136 0.27 -18.31 4.94
C HIS A 136 1.59 -17.86 5.59
N MET A 137 1.78 -16.56 5.80
CA MET A 137 3.02 -16.04 6.43
C MET A 137 3.24 -16.60 7.84
N LEU A 138 2.17 -16.81 8.61
CA LEU A 138 2.24 -17.40 9.95
C LEU A 138 2.61 -18.90 9.93
N GLU A 139 2.23 -19.61 8.88
CA GLU A 139 2.58 -21.03 8.67
C GLU A 139 4.04 -21.20 8.23
N VAL A 140 4.54 -20.29 7.36
CA VAL A 140 5.93 -20.35 6.88
C VAL A 140 6.93 -19.63 7.80
N GLY A 141 6.46 -18.98 8.86
CA GLY A 141 7.28 -18.40 9.92
C GLY A 141 7.74 -16.95 9.69
N GLY A 142 7.10 -16.19 8.81
CA GLY A 142 7.39 -14.77 8.66
C GLY A 142 6.91 -14.12 7.37
N GLY A 143 6.87 -12.79 7.38
CA GLY A 143 6.49 -11.96 6.25
C GLY A 143 6.22 -10.51 6.66
N THR A 144 5.88 -9.67 5.69
CA THR A 144 5.55 -8.27 5.99
C THR A 144 4.37 -7.76 5.17
N LEU A 145 3.47 -7.04 5.83
CA LEU A 145 2.35 -6.34 5.21
C LEU A 145 2.60 -4.83 5.27
N VAL A 146 2.42 -4.16 4.13
CA VAL A 146 2.42 -2.69 4.02
C VAL A 146 1.02 -2.26 3.57
N ASN A 147 0.26 -1.67 4.49
CA ASN A 147 -1.08 -1.18 4.20
C ASN A 147 -1.02 0.29 3.77
N VAL A 148 -1.46 0.61 2.56
CA VAL A 148 -1.52 1.99 2.09
C VAL A 148 -2.76 2.67 2.67
N ALA A 149 -2.52 3.46 3.73
CA ALA A 149 -3.50 4.30 4.38
C ALA A 149 -3.61 5.68 3.67
N SER A 150 -3.73 6.74 4.43
CA SER A 150 -3.72 8.14 3.98
C SER A 150 -3.54 9.05 5.20
N VAL A 151 -3.03 10.25 5.00
CA VAL A 151 -3.11 11.31 6.02
C VAL A 151 -4.55 11.59 6.44
N LEU A 152 -5.54 11.36 5.55
CA LEU A 152 -6.98 11.51 5.87
C LEU A 152 -7.52 10.41 6.79
N GLY A 153 -6.74 9.38 7.09
CA GLY A 153 -7.01 8.45 8.18
C GLY A 153 -6.51 8.93 9.54
N LEU A 154 -5.69 9.98 9.56
CA LEU A 154 -5.12 10.57 10.78
C LEU A 154 -5.78 11.89 11.15
N VAL A 155 -6.17 12.69 10.15
CA VAL A 155 -6.80 14.00 10.32
C VAL A 155 -7.89 14.20 9.27
N ALA A 156 -8.76 15.19 9.48
CA ALA A 156 -9.77 15.59 8.50
C ALA A 156 -9.22 16.67 7.56
N SER A 157 -9.62 16.64 6.28
CA SER A 157 -9.27 17.70 5.33
C SER A 157 -10.13 18.96 5.50
N GLY A 158 -11.37 18.78 5.92
CA GLY A 158 -12.37 19.85 6.08
C GLY A 158 -12.86 20.50 4.78
N GLN A 159 -11.97 20.78 3.85
CA GLN A 159 -12.28 21.44 2.58
C GLN A 159 -12.55 20.46 1.42
N ILE A 160 -12.11 19.22 1.55
CA ILE A 160 -12.36 18.16 0.58
C ILE A 160 -13.19 17.09 1.28
N PRO A 161 -14.51 17.07 1.06
CA PRO A 161 -15.41 16.18 1.78
C PRO A 161 -15.15 14.73 1.34
N GLN A 162 -14.80 13.87 2.30
CA GLN A 162 -14.47 12.44 2.05
C GLN A 162 -14.77 11.60 3.29
N ALA A 163 -16.04 11.54 3.73
CA ALA A 163 -16.40 10.89 4.99
C ALA A 163 -16.08 9.37 4.96
N SER A 164 -16.55 8.63 3.95
CA SER A 164 -16.31 7.20 3.78
C SER A 164 -14.82 6.88 3.62
N TYR A 165 -14.11 7.65 2.80
CA TYR A 165 -12.68 7.45 2.57
C TYR A 165 -11.88 7.65 3.87
N SER A 166 -12.09 8.76 4.58
CA SER A 166 -11.41 9.05 5.84
C SER A 166 -11.70 7.97 6.89
N ALA A 167 -12.97 7.55 7.01
CA ALA A 167 -13.35 6.47 7.91
C ALA A 167 -12.63 5.15 7.55
N SER A 168 -12.58 4.79 6.26
CA SER A 168 -11.89 3.58 5.79
C SER A 168 -10.39 3.61 6.11
N LYS A 169 -9.72 4.75 5.84
CA LYS A 169 -8.27 4.88 6.04
C LYS A 169 -7.89 4.97 7.53
N ALA A 170 -8.75 5.53 8.38
CA ALA A 170 -8.62 5.45 9.84
C ALA A 170 -8.76 4.00 10.32
N GLY A 171 -9.73 3.26 9.77
CA GLY A 171 -9.89 1.82 10.01
C GLY A 171 -8.62 1.03 9.63
N VAL A 172 -8.03 1.29 8.46
CA VAL A 172 -6.77 0.65 8.02
C VAL A 172 -5.63 0.91 9.00
N ILE A 173 -5.48 2.14 9.50
CA ILE A 173 -4.42 2.49 10.46
C ILE A 173 -4.59 1.71 11.76
N ASN A 174 -5.80 1.61 12.30
CA ASN A 174 -6.00 0.88 13.55
C ASN A 174 -5.97 -0.64 13.35
N LEU A 175 -6.49 -1.16 12.23
CA LEU A 175 -6.36 -2.56 11.85
C LEU A 175 -4.88 -2.97 11.72
N THR A 176 -4.04 -2.10 11.16
CA THR A 176 -2.59 -2.33 11.08
C THR A 176 -1.97 -2.58 12.46
N ARG A 177 -2.33 -1.77 13.47
CA ARG A 177 -1.85 -1.95 14.86
C ARG A 177 -2.33 -3.27 15.46
N GLU A 178 -3.60 -3.60 15.27
CA GLU A 178 -4.19 -4.81 15.79
C GLU A 178 -3.53 -6.07 15.22
N LEU A 179 -3.40 -6.15 13.88
CA LEU A 179 -2.76 -7.28 13.23
C LEU A 179 -1.27 -7.39 13.60
N ALA A 180 -0.57 -6.26 13.74
CA ALA A 180 0.82 -6.22 14.17
C ALA A 180 1.01 -6.85 15.54
N VAL A 181 0.18 -6.50 16.53
CA VAL A 181 0.25 -7.05 17.89
C VAL A 181 -0.05 -8.55 17.91
N GLN A 182 -1.05 -8.98 17.12
CA GLN A 182 -1.44 -10.39 17.06
C GLN A 182 -0.35 -11.29 16.42
N TRP A 183 0.39 -10.77 15.43
CA TRP A 183 1.24 -11.59 14.58
C TRP A 183 2.75 -11.43 14.84
N ALA A 184 3.18 -10.39 15.54
CA ALA A 184 4.59 -10.06 15.73
C ALA A 184 5.41 -11.22 16.32
N ARG A 185 4.89 -11.93 17.34
CA ARG A 185 5.60 -13.05 17.97
C ARG A 185 5.78 -14.27 17.05
N ARG A 186 5.07 -14.29 15.93
CA ARG A 186 5.13 -15.34 14.91
C ARG A 186 5.85 -14.87 13.64
N GLY A 187 6.63 -13.78 13.74
CA GLY A 187 7.51 -13.31 12.68
C GLY A 187 6.84 -12.46 11.58
N VAL A 188 5.56 -12.08 11.72
CA VAL A 188 4.89 -11.24 10.71
C VAL A 188 4.82 -9.80 11.20
N ARG A 189 5.33 -8.88 10.38
CA ARG A 189 5.26 -7.43 10.61
C ARG A 189 4.10 -6.83 9.79
N VAL A 190 3.39 -5.88 10.37
CA VAL A 190 2.30 -5.17 9.69
C VAL A 190 2.47 -3.68 9.97
N ASN A 191 2.65 -2.88 8.93
CA ASN A 191 2.81 -1.44 9.03
C ASN A 191 1.94 -0.71 8.01
N ALA A 192 1.69 0.56 8.22
CA ALA A 192 0.97 1.43 7.30
C ALA A 192 1.90 2.48 6.69
N LEU A 193 1.68 2.78 5.41
CA LEU A 193 2.21 3.95 4.71
C LEU A 193 1.05 4.93 4.53
N ALA A 194 1.19 6.15 5.02
CA ALA A 194 0.16 7.19 4.94
C ALA A 194 0.64 8.35 4.04
N PRO A 195 0.37 8.30 2.73
CA PRO A 195 0.69 9.39 1.82
C PRO A 195 -0.17 10.64 2.09
N GLY A 196 0.43 11.81 1.85
CA GLY A 196 -0.28 13.07 1.66
C GLY A 196 -0.82 13.24 0.24
N TRP A 197 -0.63 14.42 -0.33
CA TRP A 197 -1.09 14.76 -1.69
C TRP A 197 -0.04 14.38 -2.72
N PHE A 198 -0.26 13.29 -3.44
CA PHE A 198 0.55 12.80 -4.55
C PHE A 198 -0.28 12.81 -5.84
N GLN A 199 0.38 13.11 -6.97
CA GLN A 199 -0.29 13.07 -8.26
C GLN A 199 -0.52 11.62 -8.69
N THR A 200 -1.80 11.24 -8.84
CA THR A 200 -2.29 9.92 -9.27
C THR A 200 -3.57 10.10 -10.06
N GLU A 201 -4.10 9.04 -10.68
CA GLU A 201 -5.44 9.10 -11.31
C GLU A 201 -6.53 9.56 -10.31
N MET A 202 -6.44 9.15 -9.04
CA MET A 202 -7.40 9.52 -8.00
C MET A 202 -7.38 11.03 -7.65
N THR A 203 -6.25 11.68 -7.84
CA THR A 203 -6.03 13.10 -7.47
C THR A 203 -5.81 13.99 -8.70
N GLU A 204 -5.97 13.45 -9.92
CA GLU A 204 -5.68 14.14 -11.18
C GLU A 204 -6.42 15.48 -11.29
N GLU A 205 -7.71 15.51 -10.94
CA GLU A 205 -8.52 16.71 -10.96
C GLU A 205 -7.93 17.80 -10.05
N MET A 206 -7.50 17.45 -8.82
CA MET A 206 -6.88 18.41 -7.89
C MET A 206 -5.54 18.96 -8.40
N PHE A 207 -4.75 18.14 -9.07
CA PHE A 207 -3.47 18.58 -9.62
C PHE A 207 -3.63 19.30 -10.95
N GLY A 208 -4.73 19.07 -11.70
CA GLY A 208 -5.08 19.72 -12.95
C GLY A 208 -5.75 21.09 -12.79
N ASP A 209 -6.36 21.34 -11.62
CA ASP A 209 -7.06 22.59 -11.33
C ASP A 209 -6.21 23.57 -10.50
N GLU A 210 -6.28 24.87 -10.84
CA GLU A 210 -5.55 25.92 -10.10
C GLU A 210 -5.99 26.05 -8.63
N GLY A 211 -7.27 25.79 -8.32
CA GLY A 211 -7.82 25.81 -6.97
C GLY A 211 -7.22 24.71 -6.12
N GLY A 212 -7.21 23.47 -6.65
CA GLY A 212 -6.61 22.31 -6.03
C GLY A 212 -5.11 22.48 -5.81
N GLN A 213 -4.37 22.98 -6.81
CA GLN A 213 -2.95 23.27 -6.66
C GLN A 213 -2.68 24.34 -5.60
N ARG A 214 -3.50 25.40 -5.53
CA ARG A 214 -3.39 26.43 -4.47
C ARG A 214 -3.68 25.84 -3.09
N PHE A 215 -4.69 24.96 -2.99
CA PHE A 215 -4.99 24.25 -1.76
C PHE A 215 -3.79 23.42 -1.29
N ILE A 216 -3.20 22.58 -2.17
CA ILE A 216 -2.02 21.77 -1.86
C ILE A 216 -0.87 22.66 -1.41
N ARG A 217 -0.50 23.68 -2.20
CA ARG A 217 0.61 24.60 -1.86
C ARG A 217 0.42 25.33 -0.53
N ARG A 218 -0.79 25.81 -0.25
CA ARG A 218 -1.09 26.54 0.98
C ARG A 218 -1.09 25.66 2.22
N ASN A 219 -1.49 24.41 2.04
CA ASN A 219 -1.73 23.50 3.15
C ASN A 219 -0.57 22.49 3.39
N THR A 220 0.37 22.38 2.48
CA THR A 220 1.58 21.56 2.64
C THR A 220 2.76 22.46 3.02
N PRO A 221 3.42 22.28 4.17
CA PRO A 221 4.58 23.09 4.56
C PRO A 221 5.70 23.12 3.51
N MET A 222 5.95 22.01 2.78
CA MET A 222 6.90 21.99 1.68
C MET A 222 6.42 22.75 0.43
N GLY A 223 5.21 23.31 0.43
CA GLY A 223 4.68 24.19 -0.61
C GLY A 223 4.31 23.52 -1.92
N ARG A 224 4.23 22.19 -1.97
CA ARG A 224 3.91 21.40 -3.17
C ARG A 224 3.28 20.05 -2.83
N GLY A 225 2.74 19.37 -3.82
CA GLY A 225 2.45 17.95 -3.73
C GLY A 225 3.72 17.10 -3.79
N GLY A 226 3.60 15.87 -3.37
CA GLY A 226 4.67 14.89 -3.49
C GLY A 226 4.73 14.28 -4.89
N GLU A 227 5.94 13.91 -5.32
CA GLU A 227 6.17 13.10 -6.50
C GLU A 227 6.21 11.62 -6.12
N ALA A 228 5.69 10.73 -6.97
CA ALA A 228 5.53 9.30 -6.65
C ALA A 228 6.82 8.64 -6.13
N HIS A 229 7.99 9.04 -6.65
CA HIS A 229 9.28 8.51 -6.22
C HIS A 229 9.65 8.87 -4.76
N GLU A 230 9.04 9.89 -4.17
CA GLU A 230 9.31 10.29 -2.78
C GLU A 230 8.71 9.31 -1.75
N LEU A 231 7.87 8.35 -2.21
CA LEU A 231 7.37 7.24 -1.40
C LEU A 231 8.28 6.01 -1.44
N ASP A 232 9.20 5.91 -2.39
CA ASP A 232 10.01 4.72 -2.64
C ASP A 232 10.80 4.28 -1.41
N GLY A 233 11.47 5.24 -0.75
CA GLY A 233 12.27 4.95 0.44
C GLY A 233 11.45 4.43 1.62
N ALA A 234 10.27 5.01 1.85
CA ALA A 234 9.38 4.56 2.91
C ALA A 234 8.78 3.18 2.61
N LEU A 235 8.40 2.91 1.36
CA LEU A 235 7.94 1.60 0.93
C LEU A 235 9.03 0.54 1.13
N LEU A 236 10.23 0.75 0.59
CA LEU A 236 11.35 -0.19 0.72
C LEU A 236 11.73 -0.43 2.17
N PHE A 237 11.78 0.60 2.99
CA PHE A 237 12.01 0.46 4.43
C PHE A 237 10.98 -0.48 5.07
N LEU A 238 9.68 -0.27 4.82
CA LEU A 238 8.64 -1.10 5.42
C LEU A 238 8.59 -2.52 4.85
N ALA A 239 8.88 -2.70 3.56
CA ALA A 239 8.81 -3.99 2.87
C ALA A 239 10.02 -4.90 3.13
N SER A 240 11.14 -4.36 3.63
CA SER A 240 12.42 -5.05 3.74
C SER A 240 12.87 -5.29 5.18
N ASP A 241 14.00 -5.97 5.35
CA ASP A 241 14.61 -6.24 6.66
C ASP A 241 15.19 -4.97 7.31
N ALA A 242 15.30 -3.84 6.58
CA ALA A 242 15.65 -2.54 7.14
C ALA A 242 14.67 -2.09 8.24
N SER A 243 13.45 -2.62 8.25
CA SER A 243 12.43 -2.38 9.30
C SER A 243 12.15 -3.62 10.16
N SER A 244 13.13 -4.53 10.33
CA SER A 244 12.96 -5.80 11.05
C SER A 244 12.46 -5.64 12.51
N PHE A 245 12.66 -4.49 13.13
CA PHE A 245 12.15 -4.18 14.48
C PHE A 245 11.03 -3.12 14.48
N VAL A 246 10.35 -2.95 13.32
CA VAL A 246 9.24 -1.99 13.16
C VAL A 246 7.96 -2.74 12.81
N THR A 247 6.96 -2.67 13.67
CA THR A 247 5.62 -3.22 13.43
C THR A 247 4.56 -2.38 14.13
N GLY A 248 3.35 -2.33 13.58
CA GLY A 248 2.24 -1.52 14.07
C GLY A 248 2.39 0.00 13.83
N GLN A 249 3.37 0.42 13.04
CA GLN A 249 3.64 1.84 12.82
C GLN A 249 2.92 2.36 11.58
N THR A 250 2.68 3.68 11.59
CA THR A 250 2.20 4.41 10.42
C THR A 250 3.27 5.42 10.03
N ILE A 251 3.90 5.20 8.86
CA ILE A 251 4.88 6.14 8.30
C ILE A 251 4.14 7.14 7.43
N VAL A 252 4.22 8.39 7.82
CA VAL A 252 3.60 9.51 7.09
C VAL A 252 4.61 10.11 6.11
N VAL A 253 4.18 10.30 4.87
CA VAL A 253 4.96 10.96 3.81
C VAL A 253 4.04 11.99 3.16
N ASP A 254 4.10 13.24 3.61
CA ASP A 254 3.06 14.24 3.32
C ASP A 254 3.58 15.69 3.16
N GLY A 255 4.89 15.89 3.15
CA GLY A 255 5.50 17.22 3.10
C GLY A 255 5.18 18.09 4.32
N GLY A 256 4.83 17.47 5.46
CA GLY A 256 4.52 18.14 6.73
C GLY A 256 3.03 18.53 6.89
N TRP A 257 2.15 18.04 6.02
CA TRP A 257 0.75 18.45 5.99
C TRP A 257 0.01 18.24 7.32
N ILE A 258 0.23 17.11 8.01
CA ILE A 258 -0.41 16.83 9.32
C ILE A 258 0.34 17.41 10.52
N SER A 259 1.49 18.07 10.31
CA SER A 259 2.35 18.59 11.41
C SER A 259 2.03 20.03 11.79
N ARG A 260 0.98 20.61 11.24
CA ARG A 260 0.56 22.00 11.44
C ARG A 260 -0.71 22.12 12.27
#